data_ff8066c6f263c65c6880179352e62d6a
#
_entry.id   ff8066c6f263c65c6880179352e62d6a
#
_cell.length_a   1.000
_cell.length_b   1.000
_cell.length_c   1.000
_cell.angle_alpha   90.00
_cell.angle_beta   90.00
_cell.angle_gamma   90.00
#
_symmetry.space_group_name_H-M   'P 1'
#
loop_
_entity.id
_entity.type
_entity.pdbx_description
1 polymer ?
#
loop_
_entity_poly.entity_id
_entity_poly.type
_entity_poly.pdbx_seq_one_letter_code
_entity_poly.pdbx_strand_id
1 'polypeptide(L)'
;MNITASMVKDLRTQTGAGMMDCKKALVEAEGDIARAVDILREKGLSQAAKKASRVAAEGAVGSAVSEDGKTGTILEVNCETDFVGTNEDFRNLAASIADQILAVNPADVEALLDSEIDGKKVRDLVTEAVAKIGENISVRRFVRYESAEGKVYSYIHGGGKIGVLVEMIGADDELGKDIAMQVA
;
A
#
# COMPACT_ATOMS: atom_id res chain seq x y z
N MET A 1 -31.94 -7.06 -18.22
CA MET A 1 -32.01 -7.13 -16.74
C MET A 1 -31.93 -5.72 -16.18
N ASN A 2 -32.69 -5.40 -15.12
CA ASN A 2 -32.73 -4.01 -14.62
C ASN A 2 -31.67 -3.86 -13.52
N ILE A 3 -30.61 -3.09 -13.76
CA ILE A 3 -29.55 -2.83 -12.79
C ILE A 3 -30.09 -1.82 -11.77
N THR A 4 -30.23 -2.24 -10.51
CA THR A 4 -30.74 -1.40 -9.43
C THR A 4 -29.64 -0.56 -8.78
N ALA A 5 -30.02 0.55 -8.15
CA ALA A 5 -29.10 1.39 -7.40
C ALA A 5 -28.44 0.63 -6.21
N SER A 6 -29.17 -0.34 -5.61
CA SER A 6 -28.63 -1.22 -4.57
C SER A 6 -27.49 -2.07 -5.09
N MET A 7 -27.65 -2.77 -6.21
CA MET A 7 -26.58 -3.57 -6.82
C MET A 7 -25.31 -2.74 -7.09
N VAL A 8 -25.49 -1.52 -7.57
CA VAL A 8 -24.34 -0.61 -7.81
C VAL A 8 -23.66 -0.22 -6.49
N LYS A 9 -24.44 0.06 -5.45
CA LYS A 9 -23.92 0.38 -4.12
C LYS A 9 -23.17 -0.80 -3.51
N ASP A 10 -23.75 -2.01 -3.61
CA ASP A 10 -23.15 -3.23 -3.04
C ASP A 10 -21.82 -3.56 -3.74
N LEU A 11 -21.78 -3.51 -5.07
CA LEU A 11 -20.57 -3.71 -5.85
C LEU A 11 -19.50 -2.65 -5.54
N ARG A 12 -19.91 -1.38 -5.36
CA ARG A 12 -19.00 -0.31 -4.95
C ARG A 12 -18.43 -0.55 -3.55
N THR A 13 -19.24 -0.99 -2.60
CA THR A 13 -18.79 -1.29 -1.24
C THR A 13 -17.78 -2.44 -1.24
N GLN A 14 -17.99 -3.44 -2.09
CA GLN A 14 -17.12 -4.59 -2.22
C GLN A 14 -15.79 -4.28 -2.92
N THR A 15 -15.80 -3.41 -3.94
CA THR A 15 -14.64 -3.21 -4.82
C THR A 15 -13.94 -1.87 -4.64
N GLY A 16 -14.58 -0.90 -3.97
CA GLY A 16 -14.09 0.47 -3.87
C GLY A 16 -14.10 1.26 -5.19
N ALA A 17 -14.53 0.66 -6.30
CA ALA A 17 -14.54 1.29 -7.61
C ALA A 17 -15.55 2.45 -7.72
N GLY A 18 -15.36 3.32 -8.71
CA GLY A 18 -16.26 4.45 -8.96
C GLY A 18 -17.68 4.00 -9.28
N MET A 19 -18.71 4.76 -8.82
CA MET A 19 -20.12 4.39 -8.99
C MET A 19 -20.50 4.14 -10.46
N MET A 20 -19.99 4.95 -11.38
CA MET A 20 -20.26 4.80 -12.81
C MET A 20 -19.56 3.58 -13.42
N ASP A 21 -18.38 3.22 -12.91
CA ASP A 21 -17.65 2.03 -13.35
C ASP A 21 -18.35 0.76 -12.85
N CYS A 22 -18.81 0.76 -11.58
CA CYS A 22 -19.66 -0.31 -11.05
C CYS A 22 -20.93 -0.49 -11.87
N LYS A 23 -21.63 0.61 -12.22
CA LYS A 23 -22.83 0.54 -13.06
C LYS A 23 -22.53 -0.05 -14.44
N LYS A 24 -21.45 0.41 -15.10
CA LYS A 24 -21.04 -0.11 -16.42
C LYS A 24 -20.67 -1.58 -16.36
N ALA A 25 -19.92 -1.99 -15.33
CA ALA A 25 -19.52 -3.38 -15.14
C ALA A 25 -20.74 -4.28 -14.91
N LEU A 26 -21.72 -3.86 -14.10
CA LEU A 26 -22.97 -4.60 -13.89
C LEU A 26 -23.81 -4.73 -15.17
N VAL A 27 -23.86 -3.67 -15.99
CA VAL A 27 -24.56 -3.74 -17.29
C VAL A 27 -23.88 -4.76 -18.21
N GLU A 28 -22.55 -4.71 -18.32
CA GLU A 28 -21.73 -5.61 -19.13
C GLU A 28 -21.79 -7.06 -18.63
N ALA A 29 -21.89 -7.25 -17.30
CA ALA A 29 -22.07 -8.55 -16.65
C ALA A 29 -23.52 -9.04 -16.61
N GLU A 30 -24.47 -8.31 -17.23
CA GLU A 30 -25.90 -8.64 -17.19
C GLU A 30 -26.47 -8.82 -15.78
N GLY A 31 -25.89 -8.10 -14.79
CA GLY A 31 -26.28 -8.14 -13.39
C GLY A 31 -25.60 -9.24 -12.55
N ASP A 32 -24.70 -10.02 -13.13
CA ASP A 32 -23.85 -10.95 -12.37
C ASP A 32 -22.75 -10.18 -11.62
N ILE A 33 -22.82 -10.23 -10.28
CA ILE A 33 -21.90 -9.49 -9.41
C ILE A 33 -20.47 -10.04 -9.52
N ALA A 34 -20.30 -11.38 -9.56
CA ALA A 34 -18.98 -11.99 -9.64
C ALA A 34 -18.28 -11.61 -10.95
N ARG A 35 -18.99 -11.70 -12.06
CA ARG A 35 -18.48 -11.26 -13.37
C ARG A 35 -18.22 -9.75 -13.42
N ALA A 36 -19.04 -8.94 -12.76
CA ALA A 36 -18.82 -7.50 -12.67
C ALA A 36 -17.54 -7.14 -11.88
N VAL A 37 -17.21 -7.90 -10.82
CA VAL A 37 -15.94 -7.79 -10.09
C VAL A 37 -14.77 -8.12 -11.02
N ASP A 38 -14.82 -9.19 -11.78
CA ASP A 38 -13.77 -9.56 -12.74
C ASP A 38 -13.57 -8.48 -13.81
N ILE A 39 -14.66 -7.95 -14.37
CA ILE A 39 -14.60 -6.83 -15.32
C ILE A 39 -13.93 -5.60 -14.71
N LEU A 40 -14.26 -5.25 -13.46
CA LEU A 40 -13.63 -4.14 -12.78
C LEU A 40 -12.14 -4.38 -12.54
N ARG A 41 -11.74 -5.60 -12.20
CA ARG A 41 -10.35 -6.00 -12.02
C ARG A 41 -9.56 -5.88 -13.33
N GLU A 42 -10.08 -6.40 -14.43
CA GLU A 42 -9.46 -6.28 -15.76
C GLU A 42 -9.30 -4.82 -16.20
N LYS A 43 -10.35 -4.00 -15.97
CA LYS A 43 -10.28 -2.55 -16.24
C LYS A 43 -9.23 -1.86 -15.36
N GLY A 44 -9.12 -2.24 -14.09
CA GLY A 44 -8.09 -1.75 -13.17
C GLY A 44 -6.69 -2.05 -13.66
N LEU A 45 -6.41 -3.29 -14.06
CA LEU A 45 -5.15 -3.71 -14.67
C LEU A 45 -4.82 -2.88 -15.92
N SER A 46 -5.80 -2.68 -16.83
CA SER A 46 -5.61 -1.86 -18.03
C SER A 46 -5.31 -0.40 -17.69
N GLN A 47 -5.96 0.16 -16.67
CA GLN A 47 -5.70 1.54 -16.23
C GLN A 47 -4.32 1.66 -15.57
N ALA A 48 -3.92 0.72 -14.73
CA ALA A 48 -2.61 0.69 -14.10
C ALA A 48 -1.50 0.62 -15.17
N ALA A 49 -1.64 -0.26 -16.17
CA ALA A 49 -0.69 -0.37 -17.26
C ALA A 49 -0.53 0.94 -18.05
N LYS A 50 -1.64 1.66 -18.32
CA LYS A 50 -1.61 2.96 -19.01
C LYS A 50 -0.94 4.06 -18.18
N LYS A 51 -0.93 3.95 -16.86
CA LYS A 51 -0.37 4.94 -15.95
C LYS A 51 1.07 4.62 -15.55
N ALA A 52 1.52 3.38 -15.71
CA ALA A 52 2.83 2.91 -15.26
C ALA A 52 4.02 3.74 -15.81
N SER A 53 3.86 4.41 -16.96
CA SER A 53 4.87 5.28 -17.53
C SER A 53 4.86 6.72 -17.00
N ARG A 54 3.88 7.10 -16.18
CA ARG A 54 3.80 8.43 -15.60
C ARG A 54 4.80 8.58 -14.47
N VAL A 55 5.38 9.77 -14.36
CA VAL A 55 6.33 10.07 -13.28
C VAL A 55 5.61 10.10 -11.94
N ALA A 56 6.01 9.24 -11.03
CA ALA A 56 5.55 9.18 -9.65
C ALA A 56 6.73 9.63 -8.75
N ALA A 57 6.86 10.94 -8.57
CA ALA A 57 7.96 11.56 -7.83
C ALA A 57 7.59 11.93 -6.39
N GLU A 58 6.29 11.95 -6.09
CA GLU A 58 5.75 12.13 -4.75
C GLU A 58 5.49 10.76 -4.08
N GLY A 59 4.99 10.76 -2.85
CA GLY A 59 4.66 9.52 -2.17
C GLY A 59 4.69 9.63 -0.65
N ALA A 60 4.78 8.46 -0.02
CA ALA A 60 4.94 8.34 1.42
C ALA A 60 5.88 7.19 1.79
N VAL A 61 6.48 7.32 2.97
CA VAL A 61 7.23 6.28 3.64
C VAL A 61 6.31 5.56 4.61
N GLY A 62 6.29 4.22 4.54
CA GLY A 62 5.68 3.34 5.53
C GLY A 62 6.76 2.69 6.40
N SER A 63 6.43 2.35 7.64
CA SER A 63 7.33 1.58 8.51
C SER A 63 6.53 0.68 9.45
N ALA A 64 7.14 -0.42 9.85
CA ALA A 64 6.64 -1.32 10.88
C ALA A 64 7.80 -1.83 11.74
N VAL A 65 7.53 -2.10 13.02
CA VAL A 65 8.49 -2.69 13.96
C VAL A 65 7.78 -3.81 14.70
N SER A 66 8.46 -4.95 14.88
CA SER A 66 7.93 -6.09 15.63
C SER A 66 7.70 -5.72 17.11
N GLU A 67 6.79 -6.43 17.77
CA GLU A 67 6.45 -6.19 19.17
C GLU A 67 7.65 -6.28 20.11
N ASP A 68 8.59 -7.18 19.84
CA ASP A 68 9.83 -7.33 20.60
C ASP A 68 10.91 -6.30 20.25
N GLY A 69 10.65 -5.46 19.24
CA GLY A 69 11.58 -4.45 18.73
C GLY A 69 12.79 -5.03 17.99
N LYS A 70 12.82 -6.33 17.71
CA LYS A 70 13.98 -6.97 17.08
C LYS A 70 14.03 -6.79 15.57
N THR A 71 12.90 -6.62 14.95
CA THR A 71 12.80 -6.46 13.50
C THR A 71 12.08 -5.16 13.16
N GLY A 72 12.58 -4.44 12.18
CA GLY A 72 11.93 -3.23 11.67
C GLY A 72 12.02 -3.15 10.16
N THR A 73 11.02 -2.53 9.56
CA THR A 73 10.93 -2.30 8.13
C THR A 73 10.62 -0.85 7.81
N ILE A 74 11.12 -0.40 6.68
CA ILE A 74 10.80 0.90 6.09
C ILE A 74 10.68 0.72 4.58
N LEU A 75 9.66 1.33 3.98
CA LEU A 75 9.46 1.27 2.53
C LEU A 75 9.07 2.63 1.97
N GLU A 76 9.35 2.81 0.69
CA GLU A 76 8.94 3.97 -0.11
C GLU A 76 7.88 3.52 -1.12
N VAL A 77 6.69 4.15 -1.04
CA VAL A 77 5.60 4.01 -2.02
C VAL A 77 5.43 5.35 -2.71
N ASN A 78 5.55 5.35 -4.04
CA ASN A 78 5.46 6.57 -4.83
C ASN A 78 4.06 6.74 -5.45
N CYS A 79 3.68 8.00 -5.66
CA CYS A 79 2.49 8.46 -6.38
C CYS A 79 2.81 9.72 -7.21
N GLU A 80 1.85 10.20 -8.02
CA GLU A 80 2.09 11.35 -8.91
C GLU A 80 2.04 12.68 -8.14
N THR A 81 1.14 12.84 -7.14
CA THR A 81 0.92 14.10 -6.42
C THR A 81 1.08 13.95 -4.91
N ASP A 82 1.39 15.05 -4.24
CA ASP A 82 1.46 15.17 -2.80
C ASP A 82 0.08 15.01 -2.13
N PHE A 83 -1.02 15.37 -2.83
CA PHE A 83 -2.38 15.12 -2.37
C PHE A 83 -2.62 13.62 -2.11
N VAL A 84 -2.18 12.76 -3.01
CA VAL A 84 -2.27 11.31 -2.83
C VAL A 84 -1.33 10.84 -1.73
N GLY A 85 -0.10 11.36 -1.64
CA GLY A 85 0.83 11.04 -0.56
C GLY A 85 0.27 11.33 0.85
N THR A 86 -0.69 12.27 0.98
CA THR A 86 -1.38 12.59 2.23
C THR A 86 -2.73 11.87 2.40
N ASN A 87 -3.20 11.14 1.38
CA ASN A 87 -4.46 10.41 1.41
C ASN A 87 -4.39 9.22 2.37
N GLU A 88 -5.45 9.04 3.17
CA GLU A 88 -5.51 7.98 4.20
C GLU A 88 -5.47 6.58 3.59
N ASP A 89 -6.21 6.32 2.51
CA ASP A 89 -6.21 5.02 1.83
C ASP A 89 -4.81 4.65 1.30
N PHE A 90 -4.08 5.64 0.76
CA PHE A 90 -2.71 5.46 0.27
C PHE A 90 -1.74 5.15 1.42
N ARG A 91 -1.84 5.86 2.55
CA ARG A 91 -1.01 5.63 3.73
C ARG A 91 -1.31 4.28 4.38
N ASN A 92 -2.58 3.88 4.46
CA ASN A 92 -2.98 2.57 4.96
C ASN A 92 -2.42 1.45 4.09
N LEU A 93 -2.41 1.62 2.76
CA LEU A 93 -1.76 0.68 1.85
C LEU A 93 -0.25 0.58 2.15
N ALA A 94 0.45 1.71 2.30
CA ALA A 94 1.87 1.72 2.62
C ALA A 94 2.16 1.05 3.98
N ALA A 95 1.33 1.29 4.99
CA ALA A 95 1.45 0.64 6.30
C ALA A 95 1.24 -0.89 6.19
N SER A 96 0.18 -1.33 5.52
CA SER A 96 -0.10 -2.77 5.33
C SER A 96 1.03 -3.48 4.57
N ILE A 97 1.66 -2.82 3.59
CA ILE A 97 2.81 -3.37 2.87
C ILE A 97 4.05 -3.41 3.79
N ALA A 98 4.24 -2.43 4.69
CA ALA A 98 5.32 -2.47 5.68
C ALA A 98 5.16 -3.66 6.64
N ASP A 99 3.94 -3.89 7.15
CA ASP A 99 3.63 -5.06 7.98
C ASP A 99 3.89 -6.37 7.23
N GLN A 100 3.55 -6.44 5.94
CA GLN A 100 3.83 -7.61 5.11
C GLN A 100 5.33 -7.87 4.97
N ILE A 101 6.14 -6.83 4.72
CA ILE A 101 7.61 -6.96 4.67
C ILE A 101 8.14 -7.51 5.99
N LEU A 102 7.61 -7.00 7.12
CA LEU A 102 7.98 -7.46 8.45
C LEU A 102 7.70 -8.96 8.62
N ALA A 103 6.52 -9.41 8.18
CA ALA A 103 6.03 -10.78 8.37
C ALA A 103 6.74 -11.80 7.47
N VAL A 104 6.96 -11.48 6.17
CA VAL A 104 7.39 -12.51 5.19
C VAL A 104 8.85 -12.38 4.74
N ASN A 105 9.56 -11.28 5.13
CA ASN A 105 10.95 -11.04 4.78
C ASN A 105 11.26 -11.29 3.29
N PRO A 106 10.62 -10.57 2.37
CA PRO A 106 10.80 -10.79 0.94
C PRO A 106 12.23 -10.42 0.52
N ALA A 107 12.77 -11.15 -0.47
CA ALA A 107 14.14 -10.93 -0.94
C ALA A 107 14.30 -9.59 -1.69
N ASP A 108 13.26 -9.17 -2.39
CA ASP A 108 13.21 -7.95 -3.21
C ASP A 108 11.76 -7.46 -3.42
N VAL A 109 11.61 -6.36 -4.18
CA VAL A 109 10.30 -5.77 -4.46
C VAL A 109 9.42 -6.72 -5.27
N GLU A 110 9.95 -7.52 -6.18
CA GLU A 110 9.17 -8.47 -6.97
C GLU A 110 8.61 -9.59 -6.09
N ALA A 111 9.43 -10.14 -5.20
CA ALA A 111 8.99 -11.14 -4.21
C ALA A 111 7.93 -10.57 -3.27
N LEU A 112 8.08 -9.29 -2.86
CA LEU A 112 7.07 -8.58 -2.06
C LEU A 112 5.76 -8.44 -2.83
N LEU A 113 5.80 -8.01 -4.08
CA LEU A 113 4.63 -7.84 -4.93
C LEU A 113 3.88 -9.15 -5.18
N ASP A 114 4.57 -10.28 -5.16
CA ASP A 114 3.98 -11.62 -5.30
C ASP A 114 3.51 -12.23 -3.97
N SER A 115 3.86 -11.64 -2.82
CA SER A 115 3.34 -12.06 -1.51
C SER A 115 1.88 -11.66 -1.31
N GLU A 116 1.21 -12.26 -0.33
CA GLU A 116 -0.24 -12.10 -0.13
C GLU A 116 -0.58 -11.46 1.22
N ILE A 117 -1.42 -10.43 1.19
CA ILE A 117 -2.08 -9.83 2.35
C ILE A 117 -3.56 -10.20 2.26
N ASP A 118 -4.09 -10.91 3.27
CA ASP A 118 -5.50 -11.36 3.33
C ASP A 118 -5.96 -12.12 2.07
N GLY A 119 -5.06 -12.96 1.50
CA GLY A 119 -5.36 -13.76 0.31
C GLY A 119 -5.33 -13.01 -1.02
N LYS A 120 -4.87 -11.76 -1.04
CA LYS A 120 -4.62 -10.97 -2.24
C LYS A 120 -3.15 -10.66 -2.40
N LYS A 121 -2.62 -10.76 -3.61
CA LYS A 121 -1.25 -10.35 -3.90
C LYS A 121 -1.08 -8.84 -3.67
N VAL A 122 0.06 -8.44 -3.13
CA VAL A 122 0.41 -7.01 -2.98
C VAL A 122 0.33 -6.28 -4.32
N ARG A 123 0.73 -6.90 -5.42
CA ARG A 123 0.58 -6.40 -6.79
C ARG A 123 -0.86 -6.03 -7.13
N ASP A 124 -1.82 -6.87 -6.74
CA ASP A 124 -3.24 -6.63 -7.00
C ASP A 124 -3.77 -5.48 -6.13
N LEU A 125 -3.33 -5.39 -4.87
CA LEU A 125 -3.69 -4.27 -3.98
C LEU A 125 -3.18 -2.92 -4.52
N VAL A 126 -1.94 -2.88 -5.03
CA VAL A 126 -1.39 -1.69 -5.68
C VAL A 126 -2.19 -1.34 -6.94
N THR A 127 -2.55 -2.33 -7.76
CA THR A 127 -3.38 -2.13 -8.97
C THR A 127 -4.78 -1.60 -8.62
N GLU A 128 -5.41 -2.13 -7.59
CA GLU A 128 -6.69 -1.64 -7.08
C GLU A 128 -6.59 -0.19 -6.60
N ALA A 129 -5.49 0.17 -5.91
CA ALA A 129 -5.24 1.54 -5.49
C ALA A 129 -5.06 2.48 -6.68
N VAL A 130 -4.32 2.09 -7.73
CA VAL A 130 -4.20 2.86 -8.98
C VAL A 130 -5.56 3.07 -9.64
N ALA A 131 -6.41 2.05 -9.68
CA ALA A 131 -7.76 2.15 -10.25
C ALA A 131 -8.67 3.07 -9.42
N LYS A 132 -8.59 2.99 -8.10
CA LYS A 132 -9.41 3.77 -7.15
C LYS A 132 -9.00 5.23 -7.09
N ILE A 133 -7.70 5.48 -6.93
CA ILE A 133 -7.12 6.82 -6.72
C ILE A 133 -6.95 7.57 -8.04
N GLY A 134 -6.61 6.83 -9.11
CA GLY A 134 -6.48 7.41 -10.44
C GLY A 134 -5.08 7.91 -10.79
N GLU A 135 -4.07 7.63 -9.96
CA GLU A 135 -2.67 7.96 -10.19
C GLU A 135 -1.80 6.71 -10.37
N ASN A 136 -0.61 6.87 -10.96
CA ASN A 136 0.42 5.85 -10.92
C ASN A 136 0.89 5.67 -9.46
N ILE A 137 0.84 4.44 -8.96
CA ILE A 137 1.32 4.08 -7.63
C ILE A 137 2.28 2.90 -7.78
N SER A 138 3.42 2.98 -7.11
CA SER A 138 4.43 1.92 -7.16
C SER A 138 5.17 1.78 -5.84
N VAL A 139 5.49 0.55 -5.46
CA VAL A 139 6.44 0.26 -4.40
C VAL A 139 7.84 0.41 -5.01
N ARG A 140 8.62 1.37 -4.54
CA ARG A 140 9.92 1.68 -5.10
C ARG A 140 11.03 0.84 -4.51
N ARG A 141 11.06 0.77 -3.17
CA ARG A 141 12.10 0.07 -2.41
C ARG A 141 11.66 -0.13 -0.96
N PHE A 142 12.32 -1.04 -0.29
CA PHE A 142 12.22 -1.23 1.16
C PHE A 142 13.56 -1.67 1.75
N VAL A 143 13.66 -1.55 3.07
CA VAL A 143 14.75 -2.11 3.88
C VAL A 143 14.13 -2.80 5.08
N ARG A 144 14.69 -3.94 5.48
CA ARG A 144 14.35 -4.67 6.70
C ARG A 144 15.62 -4.87 7.53
N TYR A 145 15.57 -4.44 8.77
CA TYR A 145 16.62 -4.71 9.76
C TYR A 145 16.17 -5.78 10.74
N GLU A 146 17.11 -6.61 11.15
CA GLU A 146 16.92 -7.60 12.20
C GLU A 146 18.10 -7.51 13.17
N SER A 147 17.81 -7.14 14.41
CA SER A 147 18.81 -6.94 15.44
C SER A 147 18.98 -8.19 16.30
N ALA A 148 20.19 -8.74 16.34
CA ALA A 148 20.52 -9.87 17.22
C ALA A 148 20.64 -9.45 18.68
N GLU A 149 21.29 -8.31 18.96
CA GLU A 149 21.65 -7.87 20.30
C GLU A 149 20.85 -6.67 20.80
N GLY A 150 20.42 -5.78 19.89
CA GLY A 150 19.75 -4.55 20.22
C GLY A 150 18.25 -4.55 19.91
N LYS A 151 17.77 -3.36 19.56
CA LYS A 151 16.40 -3.11 19.05
C LYS A 151 16.45 -2.21 17.83
N VAL A 152 15.41 -2.29 17.01
CA VAL A 152 15.16 -1.43 15.86
C VAL A 152 14.09 -0.40 16.24
N TYR A 153 14.35 0.86 15.92
CA TYR A 153 13.43 1.98 16.13
C TYR A 153 13.12 2.66 14.83
N SER A 154 11.87 3.08 14.65
CA SER A 154 11.44 3.82 13.47
C SER A 154 10.86 5.19 13.85
N TYR A 155 11.06 6.16 12.97
CA TYR A 155 10.44 7.48 13.07
C TYR A 155 9.97 7.96 11.69
N ILE A 156 8.76 8.44 11.64
CA ILE A 156 8.15 9.02 10.43
C ILE A 156 7.91 10.51 10.68
N HIS A 157 8.52 11.35 9.85
CA HIS A 157 8.43 12.80 9.93
C HIS A 157 7.68 13.41 8.75
N GLY A 158 7.16 14.63 8.94
CA GLY A 158 6.57 15.43 7.87
C GLY A 158 5.38 14.75 7.19
N GLY A 159 4.58 13.99 7.95
CA GLY A 159 3.40 13.30 7.40
C GLY A 159 3.75 12.19 6.40
N GLY A 160 4.87 11.50 6.60
CA GLY A 160 5.29 10.39 5.73
C GLY A 160 6.29 10.81 4.63
N LYS A 161 6.83 12.02 4.67
CA LYS A 161 7.83 12.47 3.68
C LYS A 161 9.24 11.99 4.01
N ILE A 162 9.55 11.82 5.29
CA ILE A 162 10.84 11.31 5.76
C ILE A 162 10.56 10.12 6.67
N GLY A 163 11.32 9.06 6.50
CA GLY A 163 11.29 7.91 7.39
C GLY A 163 12.69 7.49 7.77
N VAL A 164 12.84 7.12 9.03
CA VAL A 164 14.10 6.68 9.62
C VAL A 164 13.91 5.32 10.25
N LEU A 165 14.88 4.45 10.05
CA LEU A 165 15.00 3.16 10.72
C LEU A 165 16.42 3.07 11.30
N VAL A 166 16.55 2.89 12.61
CA VAL A 166 17.84 2.77 13.30
C VAL A 166 17.87 1.49 14.12
N GLU A 167 19.01 0.81 14.11
CA GLU A 167 19.33 -0.28 15.02
C GLU A 167 20.23 0.26 16.16
N MET A 168 19.91 -0.06 17.41
CA MET A 168 20.66 0.38 18.56
C MET A 168 20.84 -0.74 19.57
N ILE A 169 22.05 -0.85 20.14
CA ILE A 169 22.40 -1.76 21.20
C ILE A 169 22.53 -0.98 22.51
N GLY A 170 21.87 -1.46 23.56
CA GLY A 170 21.94 -0.84 24.90
C GLY A 170 21.13 0.45 25.07
N ALA A 171 20.29 0.80 24.10
CA ALA A 171 19.34 1.90 24.23
C ALA A 171 18.04 1.43 24.88
N ASP A 172 17.45 2.28 25.72
CA ASP A 172 16.04 2.17 26.10
C ASP A 172 15.13 2.73 25.00
N ASP A 173 13.82 2.56 25.16
CA ASP A 173 12.86 2.94 24.14
C ASP A 173 12.73 4.47 23.96
N GLU A 174 13.06 5.26 24.98
CA GLU A 174 13.05 6.74 24.92
C GLU A 174 14.24 7.22 24.08
N LEU A 175 15.45 6.78 24.43
CA LEU A 175 16.66 7.12 23.69
C LEU A 175 16.61 6.65 22.23
N GLY A 176 16.06 5.43 21.97
CA GLY A 176 15.92 4.91 20.62
C GLY A 176 15.04 5.78 19.73
N LYS A 177 13.92 6.26 20.26
CA LYS A 177 13.01 7.19 19.55
C LYS A 177 13.64 8.56 19.34
N ASP A 178 14.33 9.10 20.36
CA ASP A 178 14.99 10.40 20.27
C ASP A 178 16.09 10.40 19.21
N ILE A 179 16.89 9.35 19.15
CA ILE A 179 17.91 9.19 18.11
C ILE A 179 17.28 9.06 16.71
N ALA A 180 16.23 8.24 16.55
CA ALA A 180 15.53 8.12 15.28
C ALA A 180 14.95 9.47 14.82
N MET A 181 14.39 10.25 15.74
CA MET A 181 13.89 11.59 15.48
C MET A 181 15.04 12.58 15.15
N GLN A 182 16.19 12.50 15.82
CA GLN A 182 17.34 13.35 15.53
C GLN A 182 17.98 13.07 14.16
N VAL A 183 17.88 11.83 13.68
CA VAL A 183 18.36 11.44 12.34
C VAL A 183 17.45 11.99 11.23
N ALA A 184 16.16 12.19 11.49
CA ALA A 184 15.20 12.75 10.54
C ALA A 184 15.45 14.23 10.26
#